data_67852e764af3699bb8dd9e0e5532d3a2
#
_entry.id   67852e764af3699bb8dd9e0e5532d3a2
#
_cell.length_a   1.000
_cell.length_b   1.000
_cell.length_c   1.000
_cell.angle_alpha   90.00
_cell.angle_beta   90.00
_cell.angle_gamma   90.00
#
_symmetry.space_group_name_H-M   'P 1'
#
loop_
_entity.id
_entity.type
_entity.pdbx_description
1 polymer ?
#
loop_
_entity_poly.entity_id
_entity_poly.type
_entity_poly.pdbx_seq_one_letter_code
_entity_poly.pdbx_strand_id
1 'polypeptide(L)'
;MPDCESLAQDTGIDLVVCECSGCGLVQLNNDPVHYFKETIRASAFSEEMKDFRISQFSTIIDRFSLHGKKIIEIGCGRGEYLSLLKECGADPYGLEQSPESVQECLKNELNVSQGFMEHADFTIGHAPFDAFVILNFLEHLPDINTVLRGIGNNLTDNAIGLVEVPNFDMILRSKLFSEFTCDHLFYFTQETISQTLRLNGFEIVECNEIWHDYIISVVVRKRARLNLEQFHRHHLKLRSEIEEYINRFRGGKVAIWGAGHQALAIMSLMDLSGSIKYVVDSATFKQGRYTPATHIPIVSPETLESDPVDAVIVMAAGYSDEVSRIIRQRFDKNLRVSILRDHGLEIA
;
A
#
# COMPACT_ATOMS: atom_id res chain seq x y z
N MET A 1 31.71 25.11 -5.44
CA MET A 1 33.17 25.34 -5.25
C MET A 1 33.37 26.79 -4.84
N PRO A 2 34.22 27.08 -3.85
CA PRO A 2 34.48 28.44 -3.42
C PRO A 2 35.23 29.23 -4.54
N ASP A 3 34.90 30.51 -4.65
CA ASP A 3 35.71 31.47 -5.42
C ASP A 3 36.84 32.03 -4.54
N CYS A 4 37.71 32.85 -5.13
CA CYS A 4 38.87 33.40 -4.42
C CYS A 4 38.48 34.25 -3.16
N GLU A 5 37.30 34.85 -3.15
CA GLU A 5 36.83 35.69 -2.04
C GLU A 5 36.26 34.87 -0.90
N SER A 6 35.72 33.70 -1.18
CA SER A 6 35.12 32.79 -0.21
C SER A 6 36.04 31.69 0.34
N LEU A 7 37.29 31.57 -0.18
CA LEU A 7 38.28 30.58 0.28
C LEU A 7 38.50 30.60 1.82
N ALA A 8 38.51 31.77 2.45
CA ALA A 8 38.73 31.89 3.88
C ALA A 8 37.57 31.37 4.74
N GLN A 9 36.41 31.21 4.15
CA GLN A 9 35.18 30.69 4.78
C GLN A 9 34.92 29.24 4.45
N ASP A 10 35.65 28.67 3.50
CA ASP A 10 35.51 27.28 3.07
C ASP A 10 36.07 26.35 4.15
N THR A 11 35.21 25.49 4.69
CA THR A 11 35.59 24.53 5.73
C THR A 11 35.07 23.14 5.35
N GLY A 12 35.87 22.11 5.66
CA GLY A 12 35.43 20.73 5.52
C GLY A 12 34.26 20.40 6.48
N ILE A 13 33.46 19.43 6.10
CA ILE A 13 32.37 18.88 6.90
C ILE A 13 32.70 17.44 7.26
N ASP A 14 32.65 17.09 8.55
CA ASP A 14 32.77 15.70 8.99
C ASP A 14 31.48 14.96 8.65
N LEU A 15 31.63 13.85 7.92
CA LEU A 15 30.47 13.00 7.60
C LEU A 15 30.24 11.97 8.69
N VAL A 16 29.05 11.94 9.27
CA VAL A 16 28.64 10.98 10.29
C VAL A 16 27.81 9.88 9.63
N VAL A 17 28.47 8.77 9.27
CA VAL A 17 27.82 7.64 8.62
C VAL A 17 27.21 6.72 9.66
N CYS A 18 25.94 6.39 9.50
CA CYS A 18 25.16 5.53 10.36
C CYS A 18 24.49 4.41 9.59
N GLU A 19 24.34 3.25 10.22
CA GLU A 19 23.51 2.14 9.72
C GLU A 19 22.24 2.04 10.54
N CYS A 20 21.09 1.93 9.89
CA CYS A 20 19.83 1.68 10.58
C CYS A 20 19.79 0.25 11.14
N SER A 21 19.73 0.10 12.46
CA SER A 21 19.67 -1.22 13.13
C SER A 21 18.41 -2.04 12.78
N GLY A 22 17.39 -1.41 12.21
CA GLY A 22 16.14 -2.09 11.82
C GLY A 22 16.16 -2.64 10.40
N CYS A 23 16.73 -1.91 9.44
CA CYS A 23 16.66 -2.29 8.03
C CYS A 23 18.03 -2.35 7.31
N GLY A 24 19.12 -1.99 7.98
CA GLY A 24 20.46 -1.99 7.40
C GLY A 24 20.74 -0.84 6.41
N LEU A 25 19.82 0.12 6.24
CA LEU A 25 20.05 1.27 5.38
C LEU A 25 21.17 2.13 5.94
N VAL A 26 22.20 2.37 5.15
CA VAL A 26 23.28 3.29 5.49
C VAL A 26 22.90 4.71 5.10
N GLN A 27 23.10 5.64 6.01
CA GLN A 27 22.71 7.03 5.84
C GLN A 27 23.68 7.99 6.56
N LEU A 28 23.68 9.24 6.17
CA LEU A 28 24.33 10.30 6.90
C LEU A 28 23.40 10.81 8.05
N ASN A 29 24.00 11.03 9.22
CA ASN A 29 23.35 11.73 10.34
C ASN A 29 23.75 13.21 10.35
N ASN A 30 23.97 13.77 9.18
CA ASN A 30 24.24 15.18 8.94
C ASN A 30 22.93 15.89 8.53
N ASP A 31 22.86 17.18 8.80
CA ASP A 31 21.80 18.00 8.22
C ASP A 31 21.92 18.01 6.69
N PRO A 32 20.77 17.98 5.97
CA PRO A 32 20.79 18.10 4.52
C PRO A 32 21.50 19.37 4.06
N VAL A 33 22.25 19.29 2.98
CA VAL A 33 22.85 20.49 2.38
C VAL A 33 21.73 21.48 1.97
N HIS A 34 21.95 22.78 2.13
CA HIS A 34 20.93 23.78 1.85
C HIS A 34 20.42 23.78 0.40
N TYR A 35 21.24 23.28 -0.52
CA TYR A 35 20.94 23.19 -1.96
C TYR A 35 20.37 21.81 -2.38
N PHE A 36 19.96 20.93 -1.45
CA PHE A 36 19.48 19.57 -1.80
C PHE A 36 18.32 19.57 -2.79
N LYS A 37 17.51 20.65 -2.79
CA LYS A 37 16.41 20.82 -3.75
C LYS A 37 16.89 21.25 -5.15
N GLU A 38 18.11 21.73 -5.25
CA GLU A 38 18.72 22.27 -6.47
C GLU A 38 19.86 21.38 -7.00
N THR A 39 19.92 20.13 -6.51
CA THR A 39 20.99 19.20 -6.90
C THR A 39 20.88 18.94 -8.40
N ILE A 40 21.85 19.46 -9.14
CA ILE A 40 21.93 19.32 -10.58
C ILE A 40 22.77 18.08 -10.89
N ARG A 41 22.34 17.27 -11.84
CA ARG A 41 23.14 16.18 -12.37
C ARG A 41 24.53 16.67 -12.73
N ALA A 42 25.57 16.16 -12.04
CA ALA A 42 26.95 16.60 -12.25
C ALA A 42 27.55 16.08 -13.53
N SER A 43 27.02 15.01 -14.13
CA SER A 43 27.58 14.39 -15.34
C SER A 43 26.96 14.98 -16.60
N ALA A 44 27.85 15.30 -17.56
CA ALA A 44 27.42 15.61 -18.90
C ALA A 44 26.67 14.41 -19.50
N PHE A 45 25.61 14.70 -20.24
CA PHE A 45 24.80 13.71 -20.93
C PHE A 45 25.59 13.19 -22.14
N SER A 46 26.28 12.05 -21.98
CA SER A 46 27.07 11.45 -23.07
C SER A 46 26.18 10.73 -24.08
N GLU A 47 26.63 10.58 -25.31
CA GLU A 47 25.91 9.81 -26.34
C GLU A 47 25.70 8.35 -25.89
N GLU A 48 26.71 7.76 -25.22
CA GLU A 48 26.60 6.40 -24.68
C GLU A 48 25.47 6.28 -23.63
N MET A 49 25.37 7.24 -22.70
CA MET A 49 24.27 7.31 -21.73
C MET A 49 22.93 7.53 -22.43
N LYS A 50 22.88 8.36 -23.46
CA LYS A 50 21.68 8.59 -24.25
C LYS A 50 21.17 7.31 -24.90
N ASP A 51 22.04 6.58 -25.59
CA ASP A 51 21.69 5.32 -26.26
C ASP A 51 21.23 4.27 -25.24
N PHE A 52 21.92 4.19 -24.11
CA PHE A 52 21.51 3.32 -23.00
C PHE A 52 20.10 3.67 -22.49
N ARG A 53 19.81 4.96 -22.27
CA ARG A 53 18.51 5.42 -21.77
C ARG A 53 17.38 5.19 -22.78
N ILE A 54 17.62 5.44 -24.05
CA ILE A 54 16.64 5.14 -25.12
C ILE A 54 16.29 3.65 -25.11
N SER A 55 17.32 2.78 -25.05
CA SER A 55 17.09 1.33 -24.98
C SER A 55 16.30 0.91 -23.74
N GLN A 56 16.64 1.45 -22.57
CA GLN A 56 15.99 1.16 -21.30
C GLN A 56 14.52 1.64 -21.29
N PHE A 57 14.29 2.91 -21.69
CA PHE A 57 12.93 3.48 -21.71
C PHE A 57 12.05 2.77 -22.73
N SER A 58 12.55 2.50 -23.95
CA SER A 58 11.81 1.74 -24.95
C SER A 58 11.41 0.37 -24.43
N THR A 59 12.34 -0.34 -23.79
CA THR A 59 12.07 -1.66 -23.19
C THR A 59 10.94 -1.60 -22.14
N ILE A 60 10.95 -0.60 -21.25
CA ILE A 60 9.95 -0.42 -20.20
C ILE A 60 8.60 0.00 -20.83
N ILE A 61 8.62 0.95 -21.78
CA ILE A 61 7.41 1.45 -22.45
C ILE A 61 6.70 0.31 -23.19
N ASP A 62 7.46 -0.50 -23.96
CA ASP A 62 6.91 -1.65 -24.67
C ASP A 62 6.35 -2.73 -23.73
N ARG A 63 7.16 -3.12 -22.74
CA ARG A 63 6.82 -4.19 -21.80
C ARG A 63 5.56 -3.91 -20.98
N PHE A 64 5.35 -2.65 -20.60
CA PHE A 64 4.22 -2.24 -19.76
C PHE A 64 3.13 -1.47 -20.52
N SER A 65 3.21 -1.42 -21.86
CA SER A 65 2.23 -0.76 -22.72
C SER A 65 2.01 0.72 -22.37
N LEU A 66 3.11 1.45 -22.21
CA LEU A 66 3.12 2.86 -21.79
C LEU A 66 3.18 3.86 -22.96
N HIS A 67 3.05 3.41 -24.21
CA HIS A 67 2.96 4.32 -25.37
C HIS A 67 1.77 5.29 -25.24
N GLY A 68 2.05 6.59 -25.36
CA GLY A 68 1.07 7.66 -25.19
C GLY A 68 0.51 7.80 -23.76
N LYS A 69 1.08 7.09 -22.80
CA LYS A 69 0.71 7.18 -21.39
C LYS A 69 1.48 8.27 -20.67
N LYS A 70 0.87 8.85 -19.64
CA LYS A 70 1.47 9.90 -18.84
C LYS A 70 2.55 9.32 -17.93
N ILE A 71 3.78 9.78 -18.11
CA ILE A 71 4.94 9.41 -17.27
C ILE A 71 5.47 10.66 -16.59
N ILE A 72 5.56 10.64 -15.24
CA ILE A 72 6.13 11.76 -14.46
C ILE A 72 7.58 11.45 -14.08
N GLU A 73 8.52 12.36 -14.39
CA GLU A 73 9.88 12.36 -13.85
C GLU A 73 9.96 13.30 -12.63
N ILE A 74 10.43 12.77 -11.51
CA ILE A 74 10.63 13.53 -10.27
C ILE A 74 12.08 14.01 -10.21
N GLY A 75 12.28 15.34 -10.09
CA GLY A 75 13.60 15.95 -10.21
C GLY A 75 14.10 15.91 -11.65
N CYS A 76 13.30 16.38 -12.60
CA CYS A 76 13.60 16.24 -14.02
C CYS A 76 14.73 17.16 -14.53
N GLY A 77 15.23 18.08 -13.69
CA GLY A 77 16.29 19.01 -14.08
C GLY A 77 15.89 19.82 -15.31
N ARG A 78 16.76 19.87 -16.32
CA ARG A 78 16.54 20.59 -17.58
C ARG A 78 15.78 19.79 -18.64
N GLY A 79 15.25 18.59 -18.28
CA GLY A 79 14.35 17.82 -19.12
C GLY A 79 15.05 16.90 -20.15
N GLU A 80 16.33 16.58 -19.96
CA GLU A 80 17.06 15.71 -20.87
C GLU A 80 16.37 14.34 -21.01
N TYR A 81 15.98 13.72 -19.90
CA TYR A 81 15.31 12.41 -19.94
C TYR A 81 13.82 12.52 -20.31
N LEU A 82 13.16 13.63 -20.00
CA LEU A 82 11.80 13.88 -20.54
C LEU A 82 11.80 13.87 -22.06
N SER A 83 12.83 14.49 -22.70
CA SER A 83 12.98 14.48 -24.15
C SER A 83 13.13 13.06 -24.70
N LEU A 84 13.90 12.20 -24.04
CA LEU A 84 14.07 10.79 -24.42
C LEU A 84 12.80 9.97 -24.22
N LEU A 85 12.10 10.16 -23.12
CA LEU A 85 10.79 9.51 -22.89
C LEU A 85 9.78 9.86 -23.99
N LYS A 86 9.79 11.15 -24.45
CA LYS A 86 8.97 11.60 -25.57
C LYS A 86 9.38 10.93 -26.89
N GLU A 87 10.68 10.82 -27.14
CA GLU A 87 11.25 10.12 -28.31
C GLU A 87 10.85 8.63 -28.31
N CYS A 88 10.82 7.98 -27.13
CA CYS A 88 10.36 6.61 -26.96
C CYS A 88 8.84 6.43 -27.03
N GLY A 89 8.07 7.50 -27.27
CA GLY A 89 6.62 7.45 -27.50
C GLY A 89 5.74 7.54 -26.27
N ALA A 90 6.26 8.01 -25.13
CA ALA A 90 5.45 8.35 -23.96
C ALA A 90 4.88 9.77 -24.04
N ASP A 91 3.98 10.13 -23.10
CA ASP A 91 3.53 11.50 -22.82
C ASP A 91 4.19 11.96 -21.49
N PRO A 92 5.41 12.55 -21.54
CA PRO A 92 6.20 12.84 -20.37
C PRO A 92 5.81 14.15 -19.69
N TYR A 93 5.87 14.13 -18.37
CA TYR A 93 5.71 15.28 -17.47
C TYR A 93 6.89 15.33 -16.50
N GLY A 94 7.24 16.52 -16.00
CA GLY A 94 8.29 16.71 -15.00
C GLY A 94 7.79 17.44 -13.77
N LEU A 95 8.41 17.13 -12.63
CA LEU A 95 8.34 17.92 -11.41
C LEU A 95 9.75 18.40 -11.10
N GLU A 96 9.96 19.72 -11.03
CA GLU A 96 11.26 20.33 -10.82
C GLU A 96 11.14 21.57 -9.92
N GLN A 97 12.08 21.73 -8.98
CA GLN A 97 12.06 22.85 -8.04
C GLN A 97 12.69 24.12 -8.62
N SER A 98 13.81 23.98 -9.38
CA SER A 98 14.58 25.12 -9.90
C SER A 98 13.79 25.90 -10.96
N PRO A 99 13.50 27.21 -10.73
CA PRO A 99 12.82 28.04 -11.70
C PRO A 99 13.53 28.12 -13.05
N GLU A 100 14.88 28.12 -13.03
CA GLU A 100 15.72 28.19 -14.23
C GLU A 100 15.57 26.94 -15.06
N SER A 101 15.64 25.76 -14.43
CA SER A 101 15.46 24.46 -15.08
C SER A 101 14.06 24.30 -15.65
N VAL A 102 13.03 24.72 -14.91
CA VAL A 102 11.63 24.73 -15.40
C VAL A 102 11.49 25.60 -16.64
N GLN A 103 12.06 26.81 -16.63
CA GLN A 103 12.00 27.70 -17.80
C GLN A 103 12.72 27.12 -19.03
N GLU A 104 13.81 26.40 -18.83
CA GLU A 104 14.51 25.71 -19.91
C GLU A 104 13.65 24.59 -20.51
N CYS A 105 13.03 23.77 -19.65
CA CYS A 105 12.09 22.75 -20.08
C CYS A 105 10.91 23.34 -20.91
N LEU A 106 10.32 24.41 -20.43
CA LEU A 106 9.19 25.07 -21.11
C LEU A 106 9.61 25.65 -22.48
N LYS A 107 10.83 26.18 -22.61
CA LYS A 107 11.38 26.64 -23.92
C LYS A 107 11.51 25.48 -24.91
N ASN A 108 11.78 24.27 -24.41
CA ASN A 108 11.89 23.03 -25.18
C ASN A 108 10.55 22.31 -25.36
N GLU A 109 9.42 22.99 -25.09
CA GLU A 109 8.05 22.44 -25.22
C GLU A 109 7.83 21.15 -24.42
N LEU A 110 8.44 21.06 -23.23
CA LEU A 110 8.23 19.97 -22.27
C LEU A 110 7.21 20.38 -21.21
N ASN A 111 6.39 19.43 -20.78
CA ASN A 111 5.41 19.63 -19.73
C ASN A 111 6.06 19.50 -18.35
N VAL A 112 6.32 20.61 -17.68
CA VAL A 112 6.95 20.61 -16.36
C VAL A 112 6.16 21.47 -15.39
N SER A 113 5.93 20.95 -14.19
CA SER A 113 5.37 21.67 -13.04
C SER A 113 6.50 22.10 -12.12
N GLN A 114 6.53 23.38 -11.72
CA GLN A 114 7.46 23.83 -10.69
C GLN A 114 6.95 23.40 -9.32
N GLY A 115 7.81 22.73 -8.55
CA GLY A 115 7.49 22.34 -7.18
C GLY A 115 8.42 21.28 -6.61
N PHE A 116 8.23 21.03 -5.32
CA PHE A 116 8.91 19.99 -4.57
C PHE A 116 7.89 19.26 -3.69
N MET A 117 8.05 17.97 -3.52
CA MET A 117 7.10 17.14 -2.76
C MET A 117 7.40 17.21 -1.25
N GLU A 118 6.93 18.26 -0.61
CA GLU A 118 7.12 18.48 0.83
C GLU A 118 6.14 17.68 1.70
N HIS A 119 4.98 17.31 1.14
CA HIS A 119 3.93 16.57 1.84
C HIS A 119 3.38 15.45 0.97
N ALA A 120 2.97 14.34 1.59
CA ALA A 120 2.44 13.19 0.87
C ALA A 120 1.12 13.45 0.12
N ASP A 121 0.37 14.48 0.48
CA ASP A 121 -0.86 14.94 -0.16
C ASP A 121 -0.63 16.01 -1.26
N PHE A 122 0.64 16.33 -1.56
CA PHE A 122 0.98 17.24 -2.65
C PHE A 122 0.43 16.71 -3.98
N THR A 123 -0.34 17.53 -4.69
CA THR A 123 -0.92 17.18 -5.98
C THR A 123 -0.10 17.79 -7.11
N ILE A 124 0.45 16.95 -7.98
CA ILE A 124 1.19 17.37 -9.17
C ILE A 124 0.19 17.74 -10.26
N GLY A 125 0.46 18.83 -10.98
CA GLY A 125 -0.35 19.20 -12.16
C GLY A 125 -0.45 18.03 -13.15
N HIS A 126 -1.62 17.84 -13.75
CA HIS A 126 -1.94 16.76 -14.70
C HIS A 126 -2.02 15.33 -14.11
N ALA A 127 -1.88 15.14 -12.79
CA ALA A 127 -2.13 13.84 -12.17
C ALA A 127 -3.57 13.33 -12.45
N PRO A 128 -3.84 12.02 -12.41
CA PRO A 128 -2.89 10.94 -12.11
C PRO A 128 -2.02 10.55 -13.32
N PHE A 129 -0.86 9.92 -13.01
CA PHE A 129 0.10 9.42 -14.00
C PHE A 129 0.07 7.89 -14.06
N ASP A 130 0.35 7.34 -15.25
CA ASP A 130 0.39 5.88 -15.49
C ASP A 130 1.74 5.27 -15.12
N ALA A 131 2.81 6.10 -15.09
CA ALA A 131 4.11 5.70 -14.63
C ALA A 131 4.88 6.86 -14.02
N PHE A 132 5.95 6.54 -13.27
CA PHE A 132 6.90 7.54 -12.76
C PHE A 132 8.36 7.09 -12.96
N VAL A 133 9.23 8.06 -12.99
CA VAL A 133 10.68 7.87 -13.07
C VAL A 133 11.35 8.75 -12.02
N ILE A 134 12.30 8.20 -11.29
CA ILE A 134 13.19 8.93 -10.39
C ILE A 134 14.60 8.35 -10.55
N LEU A 135 15.52 9.17 -11.07
CA LEU A 135 16.82 8.72 -11.52
C LEU A 135 17.95 9.47 -10.79
N ASN A 136 18.66 8.78 -9.90
CA ASN A 136 19.75 9.33 -9.10
C ASN A 136 19.36 10.68 -8.45
N PHE A 137 18.24 10.66 -7.74
CA PHE A 137 17.70 11.81 -7.03
C PHE A 137 17.17 11.44 -5.64
N LEU A 138 16.74 10.18 -5.44
CA LEU A 138 16.17 9.72 -4.18
C LEU A 138 17.15 9.82 -3.02
N GLU A 139 18.43 9.58 -3.27
CA GLU A 139 19.52 9.63 -2.29
C GLU A 139 19.77 11.01 -1.67
N HIS A 140 19.32 12.07 -2.36
CA HIS A 140 19.46 13.45 -1.88
C HIS A 140 18.29 13.92 -1.01
N LEU A 141 17.18 13.19 -0.98
CA LEU A 141 15.92 13.64 -0.37
C LEU A 141 15.91 13.37 1.14
N PRO A 142 15.71 14.39 2.00
CA PRO A 142 15.72 14.21 3.46
C PRO A 142 14.60 13.29 3.98
N ASP A 143 13.43 13.31 3.34
CA ASP A 143 12.28 12.47 3.70
C ASP A 143 11.78 11.67 2.49
N ILE A 144 12.48 10.56 2.22
CA ILE A 144 12.15 9.64 1.14
C ILE A 144 10.76 9.02 1.29
N ASN A 145 10.29 8.82 2.54
CA ASN A 145 8.99 8.20 2.77
C ASN A 145 7.86 9.13 2.34
N THR A 146 7.93 10.40 2.71
CA THR A 146 6.95 11.40 2.29
C THR A 146 6.92 11.54 0.77
N VAL A 147 8.09 11.61 0.12
CA VAL A 147 8.18 11.72 -1.33
C VAL A 147 7.60 10.48 -2.03
N LEU A 148 7.98 9.27 -1.64
CA LEU A 148 7.47 8.04 -2.26
C LEU A 148 5.96 7.87 -2.07
N ARG A 149 5.41 8.21 -0.91
CA ARG A 149 3.96 8.20 -0.68
C ARG A 149 3.23 9.26 -1.51
N GLY A 150 3.81 10.44 -1.60
CA GLY A 150 3.29 11.52 -2.45
C GLY A 150 3.28 11.13 -3.91
N ILE A 151 4.35 10.52 -4.43
CA ILE A 151 4.37 9.93 -5.78
C ILE A 151 3.20 8.94 -5.92
N GLY A 152 3.08 7.96 -5.01
CA GLY A 152 2.00 6.98 -5.02
C GLY A 152 0.60 7.59 -5.07
N ASN A 153 0.36 8.73 -4.41
CA ASN A 153 -0.93 9.42 -4.42
C ASN A 153 -1.23 10.13 -5.75
N ASN A 154 -0.21 10.44 -6.54
CA ASN A 154 -0.35 11.05 -7.86
C ASN A 154 -0.40 10.04 -9.03
N LEU A 155 -0.42 8.73 -8.74
CA LEU A 155 -0.40 7.66 -9.73
C LEU A 155 -1.77 6.98 -9.88
N THR A 156 -2.05 6.48 -11.10
CA THR A 156 -3.15 5.55 -11.35
C THR A 156 -2.94 4.23 -10.59
N ASP A 157 -3.99 3.40 -10.47
CA ASP A 157 -3.85 2.06 -9.93
C ASP A 157 -2.98 1.20 -10.88
N ASN A 158 -2.11 0.36 -10.30
CA ASN A 158 -1.14 -0.48 -11.01
C ASN A 158 -0.07 0.29 -11.82
N ALA A 159 0.10 1.58 -11.61
CA ALA A 159 1.16 2.36 -12.25
C ALA A 159 2.55 1.74 -12.08
N ILE A 160 3.40 1.92 -13.08
CA ILE A 160 4.77 1.40 -13.10
C ILE A 160 5.73 2.50 -12.68
N GLY A 161 6.79 2.15 -11.97
CA GLY A 161 7.87 3.07 -11.61
C GLY A 161 9.23 2.53 -12.01
N LEU A 162 10.12 3.44 -12.41
CA LEU A 162 11.54 3.20 -12.55
C LEU A 162 12.28 4.07 -11.52
N VAL A 163 12.96 3.42 -10.59
CA VAL A 163 13.74 4.08 -9.54
C VAL A 163 15.19 3.67 -9.66
N GLU A 164 16.08 4.65 -9.74
CA GLU A 164 17.52 4.42 -9.83
C GLU A 164 18.26 5.21 -8.76
N VAL A 165 19.24 4.55 -8.16
CA VAL A 165 20.13 5.10 -7.12
C VAL A 165 21.54 4.58 -7.32
N PRO A 166 22.58 5.29 -6.81
CA PRO A 166 23.94 4.76 -6.78
C PRO A 166 24.01 3.43 -6.04
N ASN A 167 24.85 2.52 -6.55
CA ASN A 167 24.99 1.16 -6.03
C ASN A 167 25.98 1.08 -4.87
N PHE A 168 25.46 1.06 -3.66
CA PHE A 168 26.30 0.95 -2.46
C PHE A 168 26.94 -0.44 -2.30
N ASP A 169 26.32 -1.52 -2.82
CA ASP A 169 26.95 -2.85 -2.84
C ASP A 169 28.27 -2.83 -3.66
N MET A 170 28.27 -2.14 -4.79
CA MET A 170 29.47 -1.96 -5.63
C MET A 170 30.52 -1.10 -4.90
N ILE A 171 30.10 0.01 -4.28
CA ILE A 171 30.98 0.90 -3.50
C ILE A 171 31.68 0.10 -2.39
N LEU A 172 30.97 -0.76 -1.67
CA LEU A 172 31.53 -1.62 -0.62
C LEU A 172 32.50 -2.66 -1.21
N ARG A 173 32.10 -3.36 -2.29
CA ARG A 173 32.96 -4.37 -2.95
C ARG A 173 34.26 -3.77 -3.45
N SER A 174 34.20 -2.59 -4.03
CA SER A 174 35.32 -1.88 -4.64
C SER A 174 36.08 -0.98 -3.65
N LYS A 175 35.59 -0.86 -2.39
CA LYS A 175 36.19 -0.04 -1.32
C LYS A 175 36.36 1.44 -1.71
N LEU A 176 35.37 1.98 -2.39
CA LEU A 176 35.35 3.35 -2.88
C LEU A 176 34.91 4.34 -1.80
N PHE A 177 35.76 4.60 -0.82
CA PHE A 177 35.44 5.53 0.28
C PHE A 177 35.22 6.97 -0.18
N SER A 178 35.70 7.33 -1.38
CA SER A 178 35.50 8.64 -2.01
C SER A 178 34.07 8.91 -2.49
N GLU A 179 33.22 7.88 -2.51
CA GLU A 179 31.81 8.01 -2.90
C GLU A 179 30.91 8.54 -1.75
N PHE A 180 31.46 8.68 -0.54
CA PHE A 180 30.75 9.37 0.52
C PHE A 180 30.82 10.88 0.32
N THR A 181 29.67 11.51 0.05
CA THR A 181 29.52 12.94 -0.21
C THR A 181 28.46 13.56 0.69
N CYS A 182 28.56 14.85 0.98
CA CYS A 182 27.66 15.52 1.91
C CYS A 182 26.22 15.71 1.39
N ASP A 183 26.00 15.54 0.11
CA ASP A 183 24.71 15.67 -0.57
C ASP A 183 23.97 14.34 -0.77
N HIS A 184 24.66 13.19 -0.60
CA HIS A 184 24.01 11.87 -0.57
C HIS A 184 23.65 11.50 0.87
N LEU A 185 22.40 11.63 1.23
CA LEU A 185 21.92 11.32 2.59
C LEU A 185 21.74 9.81 2.79
N PHE A 186 21.54 9.05 1.71
CA PHE A 186 21.27 7.60 1.74
C PHE A 186 22.16 6.83 0.77
N TYR A 187 22.63 5.68 1.23
CA TYR A 187 23.47 4.75 0.48
C TYR A 187 22.74 3.41 0.38
N PHE A 188 22.16 3.16 -0.79
CA PHE A 188 21.28 2.02 -1.00
C PHE A 188 22.02 0.79 -1.51
N THR A 189 21.77 -0.35 -0.89
CA THR A 189 21.97 -1.68 -1.46
C THR A 189 20.73 -2.12 -2.22
N GLN A 190 20.79 -3.20 -3.02
CA GLN A 190 19.60 -3.77 -3.66
C GLN A 190 18.52 -4.17 -2.62
N GLU A 191 18.95 -4.68 -1.47
CA GLU A 191 18.07 -5.06 -0.35
C GLU A 191 17.36 -3.82 0.22
N THR A 192 18.13 -2.78 0.61
CA THR A 192 17.58 -1.63 1.33
C THR A 192 16.70 -0.74 0.44
N ILE A 193 17.03 -0.55 -0.84
CA ILE A 193 16.13 0.17 -1.77
C ILE A 193 14.84 -0.61 -2.00
N SER A 194 14.93 -1.93 -2.19
CA SER A 194 13.75 -2.79 -2.37
C SER A 194 12.82 -2.73 -1.14
N GLN A 195 13.38 -2.79 0.06
CA GLN A 195 12.63 -2.67 1.29
C GLN A 195 11.97 -1.30 1.45
N THR A 196 12.72 -0.21 1.16
CA THR A 196 12.20 1.16 1.20
C THR A 196 10.99 1.33 0.29
N LEU A 197 11.07 0.83 -0.95
CA LEU A 197 9.98 0.91 -1.92
C LEU A 197 8.75 0.08 -1.47
N ARG A 198 8.96 -1.14 -0.94
CA ARG A 198 7.87 -1.98 -0.40
C ARG A 198 7.13 -1.31 0.76
N LEU A 199 7.85 -0.66 1.68
CA LEU A 199 7.28 0.04 2.82
C LEU A 199 6.45 1.27 2.41
N ASN A 200 6.73 1.84 1.23
CA ASN A 200 6.05 3.00 0.69
C ASN A 200 4.99 2.68 -0.39
N GLY A 201 4.53 1.43 -0.45
CA GLY A 201 3.36 1.05 -1.25
C GLY A 201 3.67 0.58 -2.66
N PHE A 202 4.89 0.12 -2.91
CA PHE A 202 5.30 -0.44 -4.20
C PHE A 202 5.63 -1.93 -4.09
N GLU A 203 5.39 -2.67 -5.15
CA GLU A 203 5.81 -4.06 -5.35
C GLU A 203 7.02 -4.06 -6.27
N ILE A 204 8.06 -4.80 -5.91
CA ILE A 204 9.26 -4.91 -6.76
C ILE A 204 8.97 -5.89 -7.89
N VAL A 205 9.08 -5.41 -9.13
CA VAL A 205 8.99 -6.22 -10.33
C VAL A 205 10.36 -6.80 -10.69
N GLU A 206 11.40 -5.96 -10.66
CA GLU A 206 12.79 -6.36 -10.84
C GLU A 206 13.73 -5.35 -10.16
N CYS A 207 14.94 -5.82 -9.81
CA CYS A 207 15.98 -5.01 -9.21
C CYS A 207 17.33 -5.50 -9.74
N ASN A 208 18.04 -4.67 -10.50
CA ASN A 208 19.25 -5.04 -11.21
C ASN A 208 20.36 -4.01 -11.03
N GLU A 209 21.61 -4.47 -11.03
CA GLU A 209 22.78 -3.60 -11.21
C GLU A 209 22.94 -3.30 -12.70
N ILE A 210 23.09 -2.04 -13.06
CA ILE A 210 23.22 -1.57 -14.44
C ILE A 210 24.35 -0.56 -14.55
N TRP A 211 24.67 -0.16 -15.79
CA TRP A 211 25.66 0.87 -16.07
C TRP A 211 26.98 0.63 -15.34
N HIS A 212 27.69 -0.44 -15.75
CA HIS A 212 28.96 -0.88 -15.14
C HIS A 212 28.84 -1.16 -13.63
N ASP A 213 27.73 -1.70 -13.20
CA ASP A 213 27.36 -1.99 -11.80
C ASP A 213 27.26 -0.75 -10.90
N TYR A 214 27.36 0.47 -11.47
CA TYR A 214 27.34 1.71 -10.69
C TYR A 214 25.94 2.13 -10.22
N ILE A 215 24.90 1.68 -10.89
CA ILE A 215 23.52 2.05 -10.62
C ILE A 215 22.71 0.80 -10.25
N ILE A 216 21.90 0.89 -9.18
CA ILE A 216 20.79 -0.03 -8.91
C ILE A 216 19.57 0.53 -9.61
N SER A 217 19.00 -0.24 -10.55
CA SER A 217 17.76 0.07 -11.25
C SER A 217 16.65 -0.84 -10.77
N VAL A 218 15.57 -0.25 -10.27
CA VAL A 218 14.42 -0.97 -9.70
C VAL A 218 13.18 -0.61 -10.50
N VAL A 219 12.55 -1.61 -11.12
CA VAL A 219 11.23 -1.48 -11.69
C VAL A 219 10.20 -1.91 -10.65
N VAL A 220 9.24 -1.05 -10.40
CA VAL A 220 8.20 -1.26 -9.40
C VAL A 220 6.81 -1.14 -9.98
N ARG A 221 5.83 -1.71 -9.29
CA ARG A 221 4.41 -1.47 -9.53
C ARG A 221 3.77 -0.88 -8.28
N LYS A 222 2.91 0.14 -8.45
CA LYS A 222 2.08 0.62 -7.35
C LYS A 222 1.22 -0.53 -6.83
N ARG A 223 1.29 -0.82 -5.53
CA ARG A 223 0.50 -1.87 -4.90
C ARG A 223 -0.99 -1.57 -5.02
N ALA A 224 -1.74 -2.56 -5.48
CA ALA A 224 -3.19 -2.45 -5.56
C ALA A 224 -3.80 -2.24 -4.17
N ARG A 225 -4.80 -1.38 -4.09
CA ARG A 225 -5.59 -1.22 -2.86
C ARG A 225 -6.41 -2.47 -2.61
N LEU A 226 -6.55 -2.83 -1.34
CA LEU A 226 -7.41 -3.93 -0.95
C LEU A 226 -8.87 -3.59 -1.34
N ASN A 227 -9.47 -4.43 -2.19
CA ASN A 227 -10.87 -4.27 -2.57
C ASN A 227 -11.78 -5.00 -1.58
N LEU A 228 -12.49 -4.26 -0.76
CA LEU A 228 -13.44 -4.77 0.23
C LEU A 228 -14.91 -4.81 -0.27
N GLU A 229 -15.19 -4.48 -1.52
CA GLU A 229 -16.54 -4.50 -2.06
C GLU A 229 -17.19 -5.89 -1.99
N GLN A 230 -16.41 -6.94 -2.16
CA GLN A 230 -16.90 -8.31 -2.05
C GLN A 230 -17.35 -8.63 -0.62
N PHE A 231 -16.62 -8.13 0.40
CA PHE A 231 -17.03 -8.24 1.80
C PHE A 231 -18.34 -7.50 2.04
N HIS A 232 -18.47 -6.29 1.53
CA HIS A 232 -19.71 -5.51 1.69
C HIS A 232 -20.90 -6.18 0.99
N ARG A 233 -20.72 -6.66 -0.24
CA ARG A 233 -21.75 -7.41 -0.97
C ARG A 233 -22.15 -8.70 -0.25
N HIS A 234 -21.17 -9.43 0.28
CA HIS A 234 -21.44 -10.64 1.06
C HIS A 234 -22.21 -10.33 2.35
N HIS A 235 -21.83 -9.28 3.07
CA HIS A 235 -22.55 -8.81 4.25
C HIS A 235 -24.02 -8.49 3.95
N LEU A 236 -24.30 -7.73 2.88
CA LEU A 236 -25.67 -7.38 2.49
C LEU A 236 -26.50 -8.62 2.08
N LYS A 237 -25.88 -9.54 1.33
CA LYS A 237 -26.51 -10.80 0.94
C LYS A 237 -26.88 -11.64 2.18
N LEU A 238 -25.93 -11.84 3.09
CA LEU A 238 -26.13 -12.64 4.29
C LEU A 238 -27.19 -12.03 5.22
N ARG A 239 -27.20 -10.69 5.34
CA ARG A 239 -28.23 -9.97 6.07
C ARG A 239 -29.63 -10.28 5.51
N SER A 240 -29.80 -10.18 4.19
CA SER A 240 -31.07 -10.49 3.52
C SER A 240 -31.50 -11.94 3.75
N GLU A 241 -30.58 -12.90 3.64
CA GLU A 241 -30.88 -14.32 3.87
C GLU A 241 -31.36 -14.61 5.32
N ILE A 242 -30.68 -14.00 6.30
CA ILE A 242 -31.05 -14.16 7.71
C ILE A 242 -32.38 -13.48 8.01
N GLU A 243 -32.61 -12.25 7.55
CA GLU A 243 -33.89 -11.54 7.71
C GLU A 243 -35.04 -12.31 7.05
N GLU A 244 -34.88 -12.81 5.84
CA GLU A 244 -35.89 -13.64 5.16
C GLU A 244 -36.17 -14.92 5.93
N TYR A 245 -35.16 -15.57 6.46
CA TYR A 245 -35.33 -16.79 7.25
C TYR A 245 -36.10 -16.51 8.54
N ILE A 246 -35.70 -15.49 9.29
CA ILE A 246 -36.39 -15.10 10.56
C ILE A 246 -37.85 -14.72 10.29
N ASN A 247 -38.13 -13.97 9.23
CA ASN A 247 -39.47 -13.51 8.87
C ASN A 247 -40.45 -14.64 8.53
N ARG A 248 -40.00 -15.86 8.24
CA ARG A 248 -40.86 -17.05 8.10
C ARG A 248 -41.49 -17.48 9.41
N PHE A 249 -40.90 -17.10 10.55
CA PHE A 249 -41.32 -17.47 11.91
C PHE A 249 -41.86 -16.23 12.64
N ARG A 250 -43.06 -15.80 12.26
CA ARG A 250 -43.71 -14.60 12.82
C ARG A 250 -43.88 -14.71 14.34
N GLY A 251 -43.54 -13.65 15.07
CA GLY A 251 -43.77 -13.53 16.53
C GLY A 251 -42.54 -13.82 17.39
N GLY A 252 -41.33 -13.70 16.87
CA GLY A 252 -40.09 -13.76 17.67
C GLY A 252 -39.71 -15.16 18.15
N LYS A 253 -40.07 -16.19 17.40
CA LYS A 253 -39.83 -17.60 17.77
C LYS A 253 -38.57 -18.18 17.11
N VAL A 254 -37.52 -17.40 17.01
CA VAL A 254 -36.20 -17.85 16.51
C VAL A 254 -35.16 -17.67 17.60
N ALA A 255 -34.32 -18.68 17.80
CA ALA A 255 -33.15 -18.62 18.66
C ALA A 255 -31.85 -18.73 17.83
N ILE A 256 -30.76 -18.27 18.40
CA ILE A 256 -29.42 -18.54 17.88
C ILE A 256 -28.73 -19.52 18.84
N TRP A 257 -27.99 -20.51 18.30
CA TRP A 257 -27.12 -21.36 19.09
C TRP A 257 -25.65 -21.01 18.84
N GLY A 258 -25.03 -20.50 19.90
CA GLY A 258 -23.64 -20.06 19.96
C GLY A 258 -23.51 -18.59 20.32
N ALA A 259 -22.87 -18.31 21.46
CA ALA A 259 -22.48 -16.97 21.91
C ALA A 259 -20.96 -16.79 21.79
N GLY A 260 -20.40 -17.23 20.66
CA GLY A 260 -19.00 -17.00 20.28
C GLY A 260 -18.82 -15.64 19.61
N HIS A 261 -17.57 -15.17 19.46
CA HIS A 261 -17.27 -13.86 18.89
C HIS A 261 -17.87 -13.65 17.49
N GLN A 262 -17.86 -14.67 16.63
CA GLN A 262 -18.44 -14.62 15.29
C GLN A 262 -19.97 -14.38 15.35
N ALA A 263 -20.68 -15.14 16.19
CA ALA A 263 -22.13 -14.99 16.36
C ALA A 263 -22.48 -13.61 16.93
N LEU A 264 -21.74 -13.15 17.94
CA LEU A 264 -21.95 -11.82 18.52
C LEU A 264 -21.73 -10.70 17.50
N ALA A 265 -20.68 -10.81 16.69
CA ALA A 265 -20.41 -9.84 15.63
C ALA A 265 -21.53 -9.81 14.57
N ILE A 266 -22.00 -10.98 14.11
CA ILE A 266 -23.07 -11.08 13.13
C ILE A 266 -24.39 -10.53 13.67
N MET A 267 -24.77 -10.89 14.90
CA MET A 267 -25.96 -10.34 15.55
C MET A 267 -25.95 -8.81 15.62
N SER A 268 -24.78 -8.24 15.95
CA SER A 268 -24.60 -6.78 16.03
C SER A 268 -24.60 -6.11 14.66
N LEU A 269 -23.83 -6.64 13.68
CA LEU A 269 -23.74 -6.06 12.34
C LEU A 269 -25.06 -6.09 11.56
N MET A 270 -25.93 -7.06 11.86
CA MET A 270 -27.22 -7.26 11.20
C MET A 270 -28.40 -6.72 12.00
N ASP A 271 -28.12 -6.12 13.17
CA ASP A 271 -29.15 -5.58 14.10
C ASP A 271 -30.28 -6.57 14.42
N LEU A 272 -29.92 -7.73 14.93
CA LEU A 272 -30.89 -8.79 15.27
C LEU A 272 -31.56 -8.62 16.64
N SER A 273 -31.37 -7.49 17.32
CA SER A 273 -31.82 -7.24 18.69
C SER A 273 -33.31 -7.48 18.94
N GLY A 274 -34.14 -7.12 17.98
CA GLY A 274 -35.61 -7.32 18.12
C GLY A 274 -36.17 -8.59 17.49
N SER A 275 -35.31 -9.40 16.84
CA SER A 275 -35.73 -10.51 15.98
C SER A 275 -35.41 -11.89 16.55
N ILE A 276 -34.56 -11.96 17.55
CA ILE A 276 -34.12 -13.20 18.19
C ILE A 276 -34.63 -13.24 19.64
N LYS A 277 -35.25 -14.34 19.99
CA LYS A 277 -35.86 -14.55 21.33
C LYS A 277 -34.78 -14.70 22.41
N TYR A 278 -33.79 -15.55 22.16
CA TYR A 278 -32.63 -15.77 23.03
C TYR A 278 -31.48 -16.44 22.27
N VAL A 279 -30.30 -16.41 22.88
CA VAL A 279 -29.11 -17.11 22.41
C VAL A 279 -28.84 -18.31 23.31
N VAL A 280 -28.74 -19.50 22.76
CA VAL A 280 -28.36 -20.72 23.46
C VAL A 280 -26.83 -20.88 23.47
N ASP A 281 -26.24 -21.12 24.63
CA ASP A 281 -24.82 -21.46 24.76
C ASP A 281 -24.62 -22.49 25.88
N SER A 282 -23.84 -23.52 25.64
CA SER A 282 -23.52 -24.58 26.62
C SER A 282 -22.55 -24.13 27.70
N ALA A 283 -21.84 -23.04 27.51
CA ALA A 283 -20.87 -22.49 28.46
C ALA A 283 -21.61 -21.83 29.65
N THR A 284 -21.60 -22.47 30.81
CA THR A 284 -22.35 -22.03 32.00
C THR A 284 -21.99 -20.62 32.46
N PHE A 285 -20.74 -20.16 32.24
CA PHE A 285 -20.32 -18.82 32.63
C PHE A 285 -20.95 -17.70 31.77
N LYS A 286 -21.54 -18.03 30.63
CA LYS A 286 -22.28 -17.09 29.77
C LYS A 286 -23.76 -17.06 30.06
N GLN A 287 -24.31 -18.15 30.59
CA GLN A 287 -25.75 -18.29 30.85
C GLN A 287 -26.22 -17.28 31.91
N GLY A 288 -27.43 -16.75 31.74
CA GLY A 288 -27.99 -15.69 32.56
C GLY A 288 -27.42 -14.30 32.28
N ARG A 289 -26.57 -14.16 31.26
CA ARG A 289 -26.05 -12.88 30.77
C ARG A 289 -26.73 -12.46 29.47
N TYR A 290 -26.33 -11.31 28.95
CA TYR A 290 -26.85 -10.76 27.70
C TYR A 290 -25.71 -10.61 26.68
N THR A 291 -26.06 -10.70 25.40
CA THR A 291 -25.11 -10.40 24.30
C THR A 291 -24.73 -8.93 24.34
N PRO A 292 -23.45 -8.60 24.07
CA PRO A 292 -23.02 -7.22 23.91
C PRO A 292 -23.77 -6.52 22.76
N ALA A 293 -24.02 -5.22 22.90
CA ALA A 293 -24.70 -4.36 21.93
C ALA A 293 -26.16 -4.74 21.62
N THR A 294 -26.46 -5.99 21.34
CA THR A 294 -27.82 -6.46 20.99
C THR A 294 -28.69 -6.81 22.18
N HIS A 295 -28.11 -7.00 23.37
CA HIS A 295 -28.78 -7.29 24.64
C HIS A 295 -29.76 -8.47 24.61
N ILE A 296 -29.49 -9.47 23.76
CA ILE A 296 -30.30 -10.71 23.70
C ILE A 296 -29.87 -11.60 24.86
N PRO A 297 -30.85 -12.18 25.64
CA PRO A 297 -30.51 -13.05 26.78
C PRO A 297 -29.79 -14.32 26.30
N ILE A 298 -28.74 -14.72 27.05
CA ILE A 298 -28.03 -15.98 26.83
C ILE A 298 -28.52 -17.02 27.82
N VAL A 299 -28.99 -18.13 27.30
CA VAL A 299 -29.67 -19.17 28.07
C VAL A 299 -29.00 -20.53 27.92
N SER A 300 -29.33 -21.46 28.79
CA SER A 300 -28.88 -22.85 28.70
C SER A 300 -29.63 -23.63 27.60
N PRO A 301 -29.07 -24.74 27.07
CA PRO A 301 -29.79 -25.61 26.14
C PRO A 301 -31.16 -26.10 26.60
N GLU A 302 -31.34 -26.34 27.91
CA GLU A 302 -32.59 -26.80 28.52
C GLU A 302 -33.77 -25.81 28.30
N THR A 303 -33.45 -24.55 28.02
CA THR A 303 -34.46 -23.53 27.73
C THR A 303 -35.25 -23.82 26.46
N LEU A 304 -34.69 -24.55 25.49
CA LEU A 304 -35.44 -25.00 24.31
C LEU A 304 -36.58 -25.97 24.63
N GLU A 305 -36.53 -26.67 25.78
CA GLU A 305 -37.60 -27.55 26.25
C GLU A 305 -38.66 -26.76 27.04
N SER A 306 -38.24 -25.82 27.88
CA SER A 306 -39.13 -25.06 28.78
C SER A 306 -39.77 -23.82 28.13
N ASP A 307 -39.11 -23.22 27.16
CA ASP A 307 -39.58 -22.04 26.41
C ASP A 307 -39.24 -22.19 24.91
N PRO A 308 -39.97 -23.09 24.20
CA PRO A 308 -39.64 -23.52 22.86
C PRO A 308 -39.68 -22.41 21.80
N VAL A 309 -38.95 -22.62 20.72
CA VAL A 309 -38.88 -21.80 19.50
C VAL A 309 -39.23 -22.63 18.27
N ASP A 310 -39.58 -21.97 17.16
CA ASP A 310 -39.92 -22.66 15.91
C ASP A 310 -38.63 -22.94 15.08
N ALA A 311 -37.60 -22.13 15.30
CA ALA A 311 -36.33 -22.28 14.54
C ALA A 311 -35.10 -21.93 15.39
N VAL A 312 -33.98 -22.57 15.05
CA VAL A 312 -32.66 -22.27 15.61
C VAL A 312 -31.69 -22.04 14.45
N ILE A 313 -30.97 -20.91 14.52
CA ILE A 313 -29.80 -20.65 13.64
C ILE A 313 -28.52 -21.01 14.42
N VAL A 314 -27.79 -22.01 13.93
CA VAL A 314 -26.55 -22.42 14.57
C VAL A 314 -25.40 -21.55 14.05
N MET A 315 -24.72 -20.85 14.98
CA MET A 315 -23.59 -19.98 14.73
C MET A 315 -22.41 -20.40 15.63
N ALA A 316 -22.01 -21.67 15.53
CA ALA A 316 -20.99 -22.28 16.38
C ALA A 316 -19.65 -22.55 15.65
N ALA A 317 -19.41 -21.85 14.54
CA ALA A 317 -18.20 -21.99 13.71
C ALA A 317 -17.90 -23.48 13.36
N GLY A 318 -16.71 -23.99 13.66
CA GLY A 318 -16.32 -25.37 13.41
C GLY A 318 -17.14 -26.45 14.13
N TYR A 319 -17.91 -26.07 15.16
CA TYR A 319 -18.79 -26.99 15.91
C TYR A 319 -20.22 -27.02 15.39
N SER A 320 -20.56 -26.28 14.34
CA SER A 320 -21.95 -26.11 13.91
C SER A 320 -22.64 -27.42 13.52
N ASP A 321 -21.92 -28.34 12.87
CA ASP A 321 -22.47 -29.67 12.52
C ASP A 321 -22.72 -30.55 13.74
N GLU A 322 -21.86 -30.49 14.72
CA GLU A 322 -22.05 -31.20 16.00
C GLU A 322 -23.25 -30.67 16.75
N VAL A 323 -23.35 -29.35 16.86
CA VAL A 323 -24.49 -28.68 17.49
C VAL A 323 -25.82 -29.03 16.79
N SER A 324 -25.83 -28.99 15.45
CA SER A 324 -27.02 -29.38 14.67
C SER A 324 -27.44 -30.82 14.95
N ARG A 325 -26.48 -31.77 15.05
CA ARG A 325 -26.80 -33.17 15.46
C ARG A 325 -27.36 -33.26 16.87
N ILE A 326 -26.79 -32.55 17.82
CA ILE A 326 -27.28 -32.51 19.21
C ILE A 326 -28.73 -31.99 19.24
N ILE A 327 -29.01 -30.91 18.52
CA ILE A 327 -30.38 -30.35 18.47
C ILE A 327 -31.38 -31.39 17.94
N ARG A 328 -31.06 -32.06 16.85
CA ARG A 328 -31.93 -33.05 16.22
C ARG A 328 -32.14 -34.31 17.05
N GLN A 329 -31.17 -34.69 17.87
CA GLN A 329 -31.25 -35.85 18.75
C GLN A 329 -32.02 -35.58 20.04
N ARG A 330 -31.92 -34.37 20.58
CA ARG A 330 -32.40 -34.04 21.94
C ARG A 330 -33.75 -33.32 21.92
N PHE A 331 -34.03 -32.48 20.92
CA PHE A 331 -35.17 -31.60 20.91
C PHE A 331 -36.24 -32.00 19.89
N ASP A 332 -37.35 -31.24 19.83
CA ASP A 332 -38.50 -31.54 18.96
C ASP A 332 -38.08 -31.72 17.49
N LYS A 333 -38.58 -32.78 16.86
CA LYS A 333 -38.32 -33.07 15.44
C LYS A 333 -38.89 -32.01 14.48
N ASN A 334 -39.85 -31.20 14.95
CA ASN A 334 -40.42 -30.10 14.17
C ASN A 334 -39.56 -28.80 14.24
N LEU A 335 -38.59 -28.71 15.17
CA LEU A 335 -37.69 -27.58 15.30
C LEU A 335 -36.86 -27.42 14.02
N ARG A 336 -37.01 -26.29 13.35
CA ARG A 336 -36.25 -25.97 12.16
C ARG A 336 -34.83 -25.56 12.53
N VAL A 337 -33.84 -26.20 11.91
CA VAL A 337 -32.42 -25.91 12.17
C VAL A 337 -31.79 -25.39 10.89
N SER A 338 -31.09 -24.28 10.99
CA SER A 338 -30.23 -23.76 9.92
C SER A 338 -28.86 -23.52 10.47
N ILE A 339 -27.85 -23.66 9.65
CA ILE A 339 -26.44 -23.44 10.01
C ILE A 339 -25.91 -22.24 9.24
N LEU A 340 -25.30 -21.30 9.96
CA LEU A 340 -24.56 -20.22 9.32
C LEU A 340 -23.23 -20.75 8.82
N ARG A 341 -23.03 -20.67 7.50
CA ARG A 341 -21.79 -21.01 6.80
C ARG A 341 -21.13 -19.76 6.23
N ASP A 342 -19.92 -19.90 5.74
CA ASP A 342 -19.18 -18.88 5.03
C ASP A 342 -19.81 -18.41 3.71
N HIS A 343 -20.61 -19.26 3.07
CA HIS A 343 -21.32 -18.96 1.81
C HIS A 343 -22.79 -18.52 2.00
N GLY A 344 -23.34 -18.57 3.21
CA GLY A 344 -24.72 -18.19 3.50
C GLY A 344 -25.40 -19.06 4.56
N LEU A 345 -26.73 -19.00 4.62
CA LEU A 345 -27.55 -19.77 5.57
C LEU A 345 -27.97 -21.11 4.94
N GLU A 346 -27.41 -22.20 5.44
CA GLU A 346 -27.75 -23.58 5.05
C GLU A 346 -28.92 -24.09 5.90
N ILE A 347 -29.96 -24.61 5.25
CA ILE A 347 -31.06 -25.29 5.93
C ILE A 347 -30.62 -26.73 6.20
N ALA A 348 -30.48 -27.08 7.46
CA ALA A 348 -29.97 -28.38 7.89
C ALA A 348 -31.09 -29.43 8.02
#